data_247ab6fca7e86238b220bd36d2517d12
#
_entry.id   247ab6fca7e86238b220bd36d2517d12
#
_cell.length_a   1.000
_cell.length_b   1.000
_cell.length_c   1.000
_cell.angle_alpha   90.00
_cell.angle_beta   90.00
_cell.angle_gamma   90.00
#
_symmetry.space_group_name_H-M   'P 1'
#
loop_
_entity.id
_entity.type
_entity.pdbx_description
1 polymer ?
#
loop_
_entity_poly.entity_id
_entity_poly.type
_entity_poly.pdbx_seq_one_letter_code
_entity_poly.pdbx_strand_id
1 'polypeptide(L)'
;MMKQAVALFIFCILCWNCEAQSGRDLAIPAVVAVERTGSTTRLPGTNTFIHQPAGYALNKQLIRLQKNEGVYIQLMQLPLVSNFEAKRKEMEDYFQRAVAAGKLEKEYYKRVFTLGEFDALLIYGKDDKKEGFEQMVLLFGDNTFVNMVVGEFPADQPLVRKEILDGLLSMYVDKAVPIDPTELANFLIKTDSTVFKFFGAASQMFYYTVGGKGDPMQNPYESQIMVQALPAMQEDELRSYAVKTIYNYRLMGMRIPTYSGKDTTLNGQYAYQITFEGSFNGKKNDAYQVVTGNKNGSVLFLGGLYDRPEELMPQVRAIAGTLRMK
;
A
#
# COMPACT_ATOMS: atom_id res chain seq x y z
N MET A 1 17.60 -24.05 -62.80
CA MET A 1 16.35 -23.79 -62.12
C MET A 1 16.25 -24.42 -60.68
N MET A 2 17.00 -25.48 -60.38
CA MET A 2 16.92 -26.14 -59.03
C MET A 2 17.62 -25.40 -57.87
N LYS A 3 18.63 -24.56 -58.17
CA LYS A 3 19.39 -23.83 -57.12
C LYS A 3 18.67 -22.60 -56.55
N GLN A 4 17.70 -22.02 -57.24
CA GLN A 4 16.91 -20.88 -56.74
C GLN A 4 15.73 -21.29 -55.83
N ALA A 5 15.21 -22.51 -56.01
CA ALA A 5 14.12 -23.03 -55.17
C ALA A 5 14.60 -23.40 -53.76
N VAL A 6 15.87 -23.83 -53.60
CA VAL A 6 16.43 -24.19 -52.28
C VAL A 6 16.71 -22.95 -51.43
N ALA A 7 17.13 -21.83 -52.04
CA ALA A 7 17.38 -20.58 -51.30
C ALA A 7 16.09 -19.93 -50.76
N LEU A 8 14.97 -20.06 -51.48
CA LEU A 8 13.68 -19.54 -51.04
C LEU A 8 13.07 -20.38 -49.89
N PHE A 9 13.34 -21.70 -49.90
CA PHE A 9 12.84 -22.59 -48.84
C PHE A 9 13.61 -22.43 -47.53
N ILE A 10 14.91 -22.12 -47.58
CA ILE A 10 15.72 -21.82 -46.38
C ILE A 10 15.33 -20.47 -45.77
N PHE A 11 14.93 -19.47 -46.58
CA PHE A 11 14.48 -18.17 -46.10
C PHE A 11 13.10 -18.26 -45.40
N CYS A 12 12.22 -19.14 -45.91
CA CYS A 12 10.91 -19.38 -45.23
C CYS A 12 11.03 -20.16 -43.90
N ILE A 13 12.05 -21.04 -43.77
CA ILE A 13 12.27 -21.79 -42.51
C ILE A 13 12.89 -20.89 -41.44
N LEU A 14 13.68 -19.88 -41.81
CA LEU A 14 14.23 -18.90 -40.85
C LEU A 14 13.17 -17.89 -40.35
N CYS A 15 12.08 -17.68 -41.11
CA CYS A 15 10.97 -16.83 -40.65
C CYS A 15 9.94 -17.59 -39.79
N TRP A 16 9.97 -18.93 -39.74
CA TRP A 16 9.02 -19.71 -38.96
C TRP A 16 9.45 -19.98 -37.51
N ASN A 17 10.67 -19.58 -37.13
CA ASN A 17 11.13 -19.56 -35.74
C ASN A 17 11.01 -18.17 -35.07
N CYS A 18 10.32 -17.21 -35.71
CA CYS A 18 9.68 -16.14 -34.98
C CYS A 18 8.41 -16.72 -34.34
N GLU A 19 8.55 -17.58 -33.35
CA GLU A 19 7.52 -17.69 -32.30
C GLU A 19 7.28 -16.25 -31.87
N ALA A 20 6.04 -15.81 -32.02
CA ALA A 20 5.60 -14.56 -31.46
C ALA A 20 5.91 -14.65 -29.96
N GLN A 21 7.05 -14.11 -29.54
CA GLN A 21 7.33 -13.85 -28.13
C GLN A 21 6.08 -13.17 -27.62
N SER A 22 5.38 -13.83 -26.72
CA SER A 22 4.20 -13.24 -26.10
C SER A 22 4.66 -11.85 -25.66
N GLY A 23 3.93 -10.79 -26.01
CA GLY A 23 4.36 -9.39 -25.76
C GLY A 23 4.58 -9.06 -24.28
N ARG A 24 4.67 -10.09 -23.45
CA ARG A 24 4.95 -10.10 -22.01
C ARG A 24 6.39 -10.49 -21.64
N ASP A 25 7.22 -10.87 -22.60
CA ASP A 25 8.62 -11.19 -22.30
C ASP A 25 9.40 -9.89 -22.06
N LEU A 26 9.67 -9.61 -20.77
CA LEU A 26 10.46 -8.48 -20.35
C LEU A 26 11.91 -8.93 -20.21
N ALA A 27 12.81 -8.37 -21.04
CA ALA A 27 14.24 -8.68 -20.99
C ALA A 27 14.91 -8.06 -19.74
N ILE A 28 14.60 -8.60 -18.54
CA ILE A 28 15.20 -8.16 -17.29
C ILE A 28 16.50 -8.94 -17.04
N PRO A 29 17.67 -8.28 -16.89
CA PRO A 29 18.93 -8.94 -16.57
C PRO A 29 18.87 -9.60 -15.18
N ALA A 30 19.77 -10.58 -14.94
CA ALA A 30 19.87 -11.24 -13.64
C ALA A 30 20.28 -10.28 -12.51
N VAL A 31 21.02 -9.23 -12.85
CA VAL A 31 21.43 -8.16 -11.94
C VAL A 31 21.13 -6.82 -12.60
N VAL A 32 20.35 -5.99 -11.94
CA VAL A 32 20.06 -4.61 -12.33
C VAL A 32 20.85 -3.69 -11.41
N ALA A 33 21.86 -3.04 -11.96
CA ALA A 33 22.62 -2.01 -11.23
C ALA A 33 21.73 -0.77 -11.06
N VAL A 34 21.68 -0.24 -9.84
CA VAL A 34 20.91 0.97 -9.54
C VAL A 34 21.83 2.01 -8.90
N GLU A 35 21.85 3.20 -9.49
CA GLU A 35 22.67 4.30 -9.00
C GLU A 35 21.80 5.50 -8.61
N ARG A 36 22.19 6.17 -7.53
CA ARG A 36 21.59 7.44 -7.16
C ARG A 36 22.03 8.52 -8.13
N THR A 37 21.09 9.05 -8.90
CA THR A 37 21.32 10.19 -9.80
C THR A 37 20.64 11.45 -9.27
N GLY A 38 21.00 12.61 -9.79
CA GLY A 38 20.35 13.88 -9.40
C GLY A 38 18.86 13.97 -9.79
N SER A 39 18.37 13.04 -10.62
CA SER A 39 16.97 12.96 -11.08
C SER A 39 16.12 11.97 -10.26
N THR A 40 16.66 11.39 -9.17
CA THR A 40 15.89 10.48 -8.32
C THR A 40 15.05 11.25 -7.31
N THR A 41 13.81 10.78 -7.11
CA THR A 41 12.84 11.34 -6.17
C THR A 41 12.69 10.39 -5.00
N ARG A 42 12.80 10.89 -3.76
CA ARG A 42 12.47 10.13 -2.55
C ARG A 42 10.96 9.97 -2.43
N LEU A 43 10.50 8.76 -2.18
CA LEU A 43 9.09 8.52 -1.84
C LEU A 43 8.86 8.94 -0.38
N PRO A 44 7.87 9.80 -0.12
CA PRO A 44 7.64 10.37 1.22
C PRO A 44 7.44 9.29 2.28
N GLY A 45 7.92 9.54 3.48
CA GLY A 45 7.80 8.63 4.61
C GLY A 45 8.68 7.39 4.54
N THR A 46 9.51 7.27 3.52
CA THR A 46 10.36 6.10 3.27
C THR A 46 11.83 6.50 3.05
N ASN A 47 12.69 5.51 3.00
CA ASN A 47 14.06 5.64 2.52
C ASN A 47 14.24 5.11 1.10
N THR A 48 13.15 4.96 0.37
CA THR A 48 13.12 4.44 -1.00
C THR A 48 13.08 5.59 -2.00
N PHE A 49 13.88 5.46 -3.04
CA PHE A 49 14.05 6.43 -4.11
C PHE A 49 13.71 5.77 -5.45
N ILE A 50 13.25 6.58 -6.38
CA ILE A 50 12.88 6.17 -7.73
C ILE A 50 13.29 7.25 -8.74
N HIS A 51 13.74 6.85 -9.93
CA HIS A 51 13.82 7.77 -11.05
C HIS A 51 12.41 8.11 -11.51
N GLN A 52 12.02 9.37 -11.37
CA GLN A 52 10.68 9.83 -11.72
C GLN A 52 10.54 9.89 -13.24
N PRO A 53 9.65 9.09 -13.89
CA PRO A 53 9.45 9.16 -15.31
C PRO A 53 8.88 10.53 -15.74
N ALA A 54 9.18 10.95 -16.96
CA ALA A 54 8.72 12.23 -17.49
C ALA A 54 7.17 12.30 -17.51
N GLY A 55 6.63 13.43 -17.03
CA GLY A 55 5.19 13.67 -16.96
C GLY A 55 4.48 12.99 -15.77
N TYR A 56 5.21 12.32 -14.87
CA TYR A 56 4.63 11.81 -13.62
C TYR A 56 4.79 12.86 -12.52
N ALA A 57 3.75 13.01 -11.71
CA ALA A 57 3.76 13.86 -10.51
C ALA A 57 3.66 13.01 -9.24
N LEU A 58 4.33 13.45 -8.18
CA LEU A 58 4.28 12.77 -6.89
C LEU A 58 2.96 13.09 -6.17
N ASN A 59 2.11 12.08 -5.99
CA ASN A 59 0.96 12.13 -5.09
C ASN A 59 1.39 11.65 -3.70
N LYS A 60 1.60 12.60 -2.80
CA LYS A 60 2.08 12.31 -1.43
C LYS A 60 1.07 11.49 -0.63
N GLN A 61 -0.24 11.71 -0.82
CA GLN A 61 -1.28 11.01 -0.07
C GLN A 61 -1.32 9.51 -0.38
N LEU A 62 -1.01 9.12 -1.61
CA LEU A 62 -1.03 7.73 -2.05
C LEU A 62 0.38 7.09 -2.13
N ILE A 63 1.44 7.84 -1.82
CA ILE A 63 2.85 7.42 -2.00
C ILE A 63 3.06 6.91 -3.43
N ARG A 64 2.59 7.65 -4.41
CA ARG A 64 2.69 7.24 -5.81
C ARG A 64 3.15 8.33 -6.73
N LEU A 65 3.91 7.95 -7.75
CA LEU A 65 4.13 8.75 -8.94
C LEU A 65 3.02 8.44 -9.93
N GLN A 66 2.27 9.45 -10.37
CA GLN A 66 1.17 9.23 -11.30
C GLN A 66 1.23 10.21 -12.47
N LYS A 67 0.92 9.71 -13.67
CA LYS A 67 0.72 10.48 -14.89
C LYS A 67 -0.75 10.89 -15.03
N ASN A 68 -1.66 9.99 -14.62
CA ASN A 68 -3.10 10.19 -14.49
C ASN A 68 -3.68 9.12 -13.55
N GLU A 69 -5.00 9.03 -13.39
CA GLU A 69 -5.65 8.07 -12.49
C GLU A 69 -5.40 6.59 -12.84
N GLY A 70 -5.18 6.29 -14.12
CA GLY A 70 -4.95 4.93 -14.61
C GLY A 70 -3.48 4.60 -14.92
N VAL A 71 -2.54 5.54 -14.69
CA VAL A 71 -1.11 5.34 -14.97
C VAL A 71 -0.30 5.81 -13.79
N TYR A 72 0.22 4.88 -13.01
CA TYR A 72 0.98 5.21 -11.81
C TYR A 72 1.97 4.12 -11.37
N ILE A 73 2.93 4.52 -10.54
CA ILE A 73 3.82 3.65 -9.76
C ILE A 73 3.56 3.96 -8.28
N GLN A 74 3.07 3.00 -7.53
CA GLN A 74 2.70 3.16 -6.12
C GLN A 74 3.51 2.25 -5.23
N LEU A 75 4.16 2.82 -4.22
CA LEU A 75 4.77 2.04 -3.15
C LEU A 75 3.70 1.65 -2.15
N MET A 76 3.59 0.35 -1.91
CA MET A 76 2.82 -0.22 -0.81
C MET A 76 3.82 -0.68 0.26
N GLN A 77 3.96 0.12 1.31
CA GLN A 77 4.86 -0.23 2.40
C GLN A 77 4.28 -1.43 3.17
N LEU A 78 5.03 -2.51 3.23
CA LEU A 78 4.68 -3.68 4.01
C LEU A 78 5.12 -3.48 5.48
N PRO A 79 4.49 -4.17 6.45
CA PRO A 79 4.85 -4.06 7.85
C PRO A 79 6.34 -4.26 8.11
N LEU A 80 6.87 -3.56 9.11
CA LEU A 80 8.29 -3.44 9.46
C LEU A 80 9.02 -4.77 9.77
N VAL A 81 8.33 -5.90 9.80
CA VAL A 81 8.89 -7.22 10.14
C VAL A 81 8.62 -8.20 9.00
N SER A 82 9.11 -7.89 7.80
CA SER A 82 8.96 -8.78 6.65
C SER A 82 10.32 -9.27 6.18
N ASN A 83 10.46 -10.58 6.09
CA ASN A 83 11.56 -11.22 5.41
C ASN A 83 11.21 -11.40 3.93
N PHE A 84 12.10 -11.02 3.04
CA PHE A 84 11.88 -11.07 1.58
C PHE A 84 11.47 -12.49 1.12
N GLU A 85 12.17 -13.53 1.55
CA GLU A 85 11.88 -14.90 1.12
C GLU A 85 10.49 -15.38 1.55
N ALA A 86 10.09 -15.06 2.80
CA ALA A 86 8.76 -15.38 3.30
C ALA A 86 7.68 -14.65 2.49
N LYS A 87 7.90 -13.36 2.20
CA LYS A 87 6.95 -12.56 1.43
C LYS A 87 6.90 -12.94 -0.04
N ARG A 88 8.05 -13.26 -0.63
CA ARG A 88 8.14 -13.81 -1.99
C ARG A 88 7.31 -15.09 -2.12
N LYS A 89 7.49 -16.03 -1.19
CA LYS A 89 6.72 -17.27 -1.18
C LYS A 89 5.21 -17.02 -1.03
N GLU A 90 4.80 -16.16 -0.09
CA GLU A 90 3.40 -15.78 0.09
C GLU A 90 2.79 -15.22 -1.21
N MET A 91 3.54 -14.34 -1.89
CA MET A 91 3.12 -13.74 -3.15
C MET A 91 3.01 -14.79 -4.26
N GLU A 92 4.00 -15.66 -4.40
CA GLU A 92 3.97 -16.75 -5.38
C GLU A 92 2.78 -17.70 -5.13
N ASP A 93 2.55 -18.08 -3.88
CA ASP A 93 1.42 -18.93 -3.48
C ASP A 93 0.07 -18.24 -3.76
N TYR A 94 -0.02 -16.92 -3.55
CA TYR A 94 -1.22 -16.13 -3.90
C TYR A 94 -1.49 -16.17 -5.39
N PHE A 95 -0.49 -15.89 -6.23
CA PHE A 95 -0.65 -15.92 -7.69
C PHE A 95 -1.01 -17.32 -8.20
N GLN A 96 -0.39 -18.37 -7.69
CA GLN A 96 -0.72 -19.76 -8.06
C GLN A 96 -2.18 -20.09 -7.72
N ARG A 97 -2.65 -19.71 -6.53
CA ARG A 97 -4.06 -19.91 -6.14
C ARG A 97 -5.02 -19.09 -6.99
N ALA A 98 -4.67 -17.85 -7.33
CA ALA A 98 -5.50 -17.00 -8.17
C ALA A 98 -5.64 -17.56 -9.60
N VAL A 99 -4.55 -18.09 -10.17
CA VAL A 99 -4.57 -18.81 -11.46
C VAL A 99 -5.40 -20.09 -11.38
N ALA A 100 -5.23 -20.89 -10.33
CA ALA A 100 -6.00 -22.12 -10.14
C ALA A 100 -7.50 -21.86 -9.96
N ALA A 101 -7.86 -20.73 -9.36
CA ALA A 101 -9.26 -20.28 -9.20
C ALA A 101 -9.82 -19.60 -10.45
N GLY A 102 -9.09 -19.49 -11.56
CA GLY A 102 -9.50 -18.81 -12.79
C GLY A 102 -9.63 -17.29 -12.65
N LYS A 103 -9.09 -16.70 -11.59
CA LYS A 103 -9.11 -15.26 -11.34
C LYS A 103 -7.99 -14.51 -12.06
N LEU A 104 -6.92 -15.20 -12.43
CA LEU A 104 -5.81 -14.68 -13.22
C LEU A 104 -5.57 -15.57 -14.43
N GLU A 105 -5.09 -14.99 -15.52
CA GLU A 105 -4.68 -15.76 -16.67
C GLU A 105 -3.50 -16.67 -16.30
N LYS A 106 -3.43 -17.85 -16.94
CA LYS A 106 -2.33 -18.82 -16.74
C LYS A 106 -0.97 -18.23 -17.14
N GLU A 107 -0.97 -17.25 -17.99
CA GLU A 107 0.23 -16.63 -18.55
C GLU A 107 0.48 -15.27 -17.90
N TYR A 108 1.25 -15.27 -16.83
CA TYR A 108 1.87 -14.07 -16.29
C TYR A 108 3.40 -14.22 -16.36
N TYR A 109 4.07 -13.09 -16.60
CA TYR A 109 5.53 -13.06 -16.55
C TYR A 109 5.99 -13.01 -15.09
N LYS A 110 7.03 -13.79 -14.78
CA LYS A 110 7.65 -13.80 -13.45
C LYS A 110 9.18 -13.85 -13.62
N ARG A 111 9.88 -12.96 -12.91
CA ARG A 111 11.34 -12.92 -12.90
C ARG A 111 11.86 -12.66 -11.50
N VAL A 112 12.78 -13.51 -11.04
CA VAL A 112 13.62 -13.29 -9.86
C VAL A 112 14.97 -12.76 -10.33
N PHE A 113 15.49 -11.71 -9.70
CA PHE A 113 16.72 -11.01 -10.06
C PHE A 113 17.27 -10.25 -8.86
N THR A 114 18.43 -9.61 -8.99
CA THR A 114 18.98 -8.69 -8.00
C THR A 114 18.77 -7.25 -8.45
N LEU A 115 18.18 -6.40 -7.60
CA LEU A 115 18.00 -4.97 -7.81
C LEU A 115 18.93 -4.19 -6.88
N GLY A 116 20.00 -3.62 -7.42
CA GLY A 116 21.07 -3.06 -6.60
C GLY A 116 21.72 -4.16 -5.74
N GLU A 117 21.56 -4.06 -4.42
CA GLU A 117 22.05 -5.04 -3.44
C GLU A 117 20.93 -5.99 -2.91
N PHE A 118 19.69 -5.83 -3.37
CA PHE A 118 18.52 -6.52 -2.83
C PHE A 118 18.01 -7.62 -3.74
N ASP A 119 17.51 -8.70 -3.14
CA ASP A 119 16.73 -9.69 -3.88
C ASP A 119 15.41 -9.07 -4.35
N ALA A 120 15.00 -9.40 -5.55
CA ALA A 120 13.82 -8.85 -6.19
C ALA A 120 13.01 -9.92 -6.94
N LEU A 121 11.69 -9.71 -6.95
CA LEU A 121 10.73 -10.46 -7.75
C LEU A 121 9.85 -9.47 -8.51
N LEU A 122 9.82 -9.56 -9.83
CA LEU A 122 8.84 -8.88 -10.66
C LEU A 122 7.79 -9.87 -11.16
N ILE A 123 6.53 -9.51 -11.00
CA ILE A 123 5.38 -10.19 -11.61
C ILE A 123 4.66 -9.19 -12.50
N TYR A 124 4.27 -9.62 -13.71
CA TYR A 124 3.60 -8.78 -14.68
C TYR A 124 2.50 -9.55 -15.38
N GLY A 125 1.33 -8.95 -15.51
CA GLY A 125 0.17 -9.53 -16.18
C GLY A 125 -1.00 -8.56 -16.28
N LYS A 126 -2.14 -9.05 -16.74
CA LYS A 126 -3.40 -8.28 -16.77
C LYS A 126 -3.88 -7.98 -15.36
N ASP A 127 -4.50 -6.82 -15.18
CA ASP A 127 -5.22 -6.49 -13.96
C ASP A 127 -6.56 -7.24 -13.95
N ASP A 128 -6.80 -8.04 -12.91
CA ASP A 128 -8.03 -8.83 -12.74
C ASP A 128 -9.26 -7.97 -12.36
N LYS A 129 -9.03 -6.74 -11.94
CA LYS A 129 -10.07 -5.81 -11.48
C LYS A 129 -10.42 -4.72 -12.48
N LYS A 130 -9.56 -4.50 -13.49
CA LYS A 130 -9.70 -3.39 -14.42
C LYS A 130 -9.45 -3.84 -15.86
N GLU A 131 -10.52 -4.06 -16.58
CA GLU A 131 -10.46 -4.48 -17.98
C GLU A 131 -9.65 -3.51 -18.84
N GLY A 132 -8.79 -4.03 -19.70
CA GLY A 132 -7.92 -3.24 -20.56
C GLY A 132 -6.66 -2.69 -19.89
N PHE A 133 -6.42 -3.05 -18.61
CA PHE A 133 -5.22 -2.65 -17.86
C PHE A 133 -4.28 -3.82 -17.59
N GLU A 134 -3.03 -3.49 -17.42
CA GLU A 134 -1.96 -4.38 -16.99
C GLU A 134 -1.32 -3.84 -15.71
N GLN A 135 -0.72 -4.75 -14.95
CA GLN A 135 -0.08 -4.44 -13.68
C GLN A 135 1.30 -5.10 -13.60
N MET A 136 2.27 -4.35 -13.11
CA MET A 136 3.56 -4.86 -12.67
C MET A 136 3.66 -4.77 -11.16
N VAL A 137 4.03 -5.87 -10.51
CA VAL A 137 4.28 -5.90 -9.06
C VAL A 137 5.75 -6.22 -8.85
N LEU A 138 6.50 -5.26 -8.32
CA LEU A 138 7.88 -5.43 -7.89
C LEU A 138 7.91 -5.62 -6.37
N LEU A 139 8.45 -6.75 -5.94
CA LEU A 139 8.81 -7.01 -4.56
C LEU A 139 10.33 -6.98 -4.44
N PHE A 140 10.90 -6.23 -3.51
CA PHE A 140 12.35 -6.22 -3.27
C PHE A 140 12.67 -5.90 -1.82
N GLY A 141 13.79 -6.42 -1.34
CA GLY A 141 14.20 -6.24 0.05
C GLY A 141 15.23 -7.27 0.51
N ASP A 142 15.35 -7.36 1.82
CA ASP A 142 16.25 -8.30 2.51
C ASP A 142 15.56 -8.94 3.74
N ASN A 143 16.34 -9.38 4.71
CA ASN A 143 15.81 -9.97 5.95
C ASN A 143 15.26 -8.93 6.95
N THR A 144 15.37 -7.64 6.67
CA THR A 144 15.01 -6.54 7.58
C THR A 144 13.85 -5.71 7.09
N PHE A 145 13.61 -5.67 5.79
CA PHE A 145 12.48 -4.96 5.18
C PHE A 145 12.08 -5.59 3.84
N VAL A 146 10.86 -5.32 3.44
CA VAL A 146 10.34 -5.63 2.11
C VAL A 146 9.52 -4.47 1.59
N ASN A 147 9.82 -4.02 0.39
CA ASN A 147 9.02 -3.07 -0.36
C ASN A 147 8.22 -3.79 -1.43
N MET A 148 6.94 -3.48 -1.55
CA MET A 148 6.08 -3.89 -2.64
C MET A 148 5.66 -2.65 -3.43
N VAL A 149 5.89 -2.66 -4.72
CA VAL A 149 5.59 -1.55 -5.62
C VAL A 149 4.74 -2.03 -6.76
N VAL A 150 3.67 -1.29 -7.02
CA VAL A 150 2.71 -1.61 -8.08
C VAL A 150 2.77 -0.55 -9.16
N GLY A 151 2.99 -0.97 -10.40
CA GLY A 151 2.81 -0.15 -11.59
C GLY A 151 1.54 -0.55 -12.31
N GLU A 152 0.63 0.39 -12.60
CA GLU A 152 -0.61 0.15 -13.34
C GLU A 152 -0.64 1.02 -14.60
N PHE A 153 -1.10 0.46 -15.72
CA PHE A 153 -1.15 1.14 -17.01
C PHE A 153 -2.09 0.43 -18.00
N PRO A 154 -2.60 1.14 -19.05
CA PRO A 154 -3.38 0.53 -20.11
C PRO A 154 -2.55 -0.46 -20.94
N ALA A 155 -3.13 -1.62 -21.27
CA ALA A 155 -2.45 -2.71 -21.98
C ALA A 155 -1.99 -2.34 -23.39
N ASP A 156 -2.68 -1.40 -24.05
CA ASP A 156 -2.43 -0.93 -25.40
C ASP A 156 -1.35 0.18 -25.50
N GLN A 157 -0.70 0.53 -24.38
CA GLN A 157 0.30 1.60 -24.32
C GLN A 157 1.73 1.08 -24.05
N PRO A 158 2.43 0.52 -25.03
CA PRO A 158 3.75 -0.08 -24.84
C PRO A 158 4.83 0.89 -24.35
N LEU A 159 4.74 2.18 -24.71
CA LEU A 159 5.66 3.21 -24.21
C LEU A 159 5.46 3.47 -22.71
N VAL A 160 4.21 3.52 -22.27
CA VAL A 160 3.90 3.68 -20.84
C VAL A 160 4.34 2.45 -20.04
N ARG A 161 4.13 1.25 -20.61
CA ARG A 161 4.67 0.02 -20.02
C ARG A 161 6.18 0.10 -19.78
N LYS A 162 6.92 0.62 -20.77
CA LYS A 162 8.36 0.82 -20.65
C LYS A 162 8.71 1.86 -19.57
N GLU A 163 8.01 3.00 -19.54
CA GLU A 163 8.18 4.03 -18.50
C GLU A 163 8.00 3.46 -17.10
N ILE A 164 6.96 2.65 -16.89
CA ILE A 164 6.67 1.99 -15.61
C ILE A 164 7.79 1.00 -15.26
N LEU A 165 8.20 0.14 -16.21
CA LEU A 165 9.27 -0.83 -15.99
C LEU A 165 10.59 -0.14 -15.63
N ASP A 166 11.00 0.86 -16.41
CA ASP A 166 12.22 1.62 -16.16
C ASP A 166 12.18 2.30 -14.79
N GLY A 167 11.03 2.86 -14.40
CA GLY A 167 10.80 3.42 -13.07
C GLY A 167 10.98 2.37 -11.98
N LEU A 168 10.32 1.22 -12.09
CA LEU A 168 10.44 0.13 -11.12
C LEU A 168 11.88 -0.37 -10.98
N LEU A 169 12.59 -0.56 -12.10
CA LEU A 169 13.97 -1.05 -12.12
C LEU A 169 14.99 0.01 -11.65
N SER A 170 14.60 1.26 -11.51
CA SER A 170 15.44 2.34 -10.96
C SER A 170 15.36 2.50 -9.46
N MET A 171 14.52 1.72 -8.78
CA MET A 171 14.30 1.87 -7.34
C MET A 171 15.51 1.43 -6.53
N TYR A 172 15.84 2.21 -5.51
CA TYR A 172 16.85 1.84 -4.52
C TYR A 172 16.46 2.32 -3.12
N VAL A 173 17.11 1.74 -2.12
CA VAL A 173 16.94 2.09 -0.72
C VAL A 173 18.23 2.70 -0.20
N ASP A 174 18.15 3.88 0.39
CA ASP A 174 19.27 4.49 1.11
C ASP A 174 19.07 4.28 2.62
N LYS A 175 19.73 3.28 3.18
CA LYS A 175 19.63 2.91 4.60
C LYS A 175 20.10 4.01 5.55
N ALA A 176 20.86 5.02 5.06
CA ALA A 176 21.26 6.17 5.85
C ALA A 176 20.15 7.21 6.01
N VAL A 177 19.12 7.17 5.17
CA VAL A 177 17.97 8.07 5.26
C VAL A 177 16.97 7.52 6.27
N PRO A 178 16.62 8.27 7.33
CA PRO A 178 15.64 7.80 8.29
C PRO A 178 14.25 7.66 7.65
N ILE A 179 13.55 6.61 8.04
CA ILE A 179 12.14 6.42 7.69
C ILE A 179 11.30 7.25 8.64
N ASP A 180 10.54 8.20 8.11
CA ASP A 180 9.55 8.97 8.88
C ASP A 180 8.16 8.82 8.26
N PRO A 181 7.41 7.78 8.63
CA PRO A 181 6.05 7.59 8.11
C PRO A 181 5.11 8.76 8.40
N THR A 182 5.42 9.62 9.39
CA THR A 182 4.56 10.76 9.72
C THR A 182 4.57 11.86 8.65
N GLU A 183 5.54 11.84 7.73
CA GLU A 183 5.53 12.69 6.52
C GLU A 183 4.27 12.47 5.66
N LEU A 184 3.68 11.25 5.73
CA LEU A 184 2.48 10.88 4.98
C LEU A 184 1.19 11.30 5.67
N ALA A 185 1.27 11.60 6.95
CA ALA A 185 0.10 12.01 7.72
C ALA A 185 -0.36 13.41 7.27
N ASN A 186 -1.64 13.55 6.91
CA ASN A 186 -2.28 14.84 6.72
C ASN A 186 -2.79 15.44 8.04
N PHE A 187 -2.37 14.87 9.17
CA PHE A 187 -2.76 15.23 10.52
C PHE A 187 -1.57 15.30 11.48
N LEU A 188 -1.80 15.89 12.63
CA LEU A 188 -0.91 15.87 13.79
C LEU A 188 -1.69 15.33 14.99
N ILE A 189 -1.06 14.50 15.81
CA ILE A 189 -1.56 14.08 17.12
C ILE A 189 -0.41 14.11 18.13
N LYS A 190 -0.74 14.24 19.42
CA LYS A 190 0.23 14.21 20.52
C LYS A 190 0.00 12.97 21.37
N THR A 191 1.03 12.16 21.54
CA THR A 191 0.99 10.94 22.37
C THR A 191 2.01 10.96 23.50
N ASP A 192 2.77 12.05 23.67
CA ASP A 192 3.94 12.12 24.56
C ASP A 192 3.59 11.83 26.02
N SER A 193 2.44 12.32 26.50
CA SER A 193 1.95 12.16 27.87
C SER A 193 1.13 10.89 28.12
N THR A 194 1.12 9.94 27.17
CA THR A 194 0.31 8.73 27.23
C THR A 194 1.16 7.48 27.10
N VAL A 195 0.57 6.32 27.39
CA VAL A 195 1.23 5.04 27.17
C VAL A 195 1.29 4.63 25.70
N PHE A 196 0.45 5.24 24.85
CA PHE A 196 0.44 4.96 23.41
C PHE A 196 1.63 5.62 22.71
N LYS A 197 2.40 4.84 21.97
CA LYS A 197 3.53 5.30 21.17
C LYS A 197 3.37 4.86 19.74
N PHE A 198 3.92 5.64 18.81
CA PHE A 198 3.90 5.27 17.40
C PHE A 198 4.59 3.91 17.22
N PHE A 199 3.89 2.99 16.57
CA PHE A 199 4.37 1.67 16.21
C PHE A 199 4.82 1.62 14.76
N GLY A 200 3.98 2.11 13.84
CA GLY A 200 4.25 2.05 12.41
C GLY A 200 3.09 2.57 11.58
N ALA A 201 3.28 2.56 10.27
CA ALA A 201 2.26 2.95 9.32
C ALA A 201 2.16 1.94 8.17
N ALA A 202 0.96 1.72 7.65
CA ALA A 202 0.69 0.93 6.46
C ALA A 202 -0.45 1.57 5.66
N SER A 203 -0.24 1.86 4.39
CA SER A 203 -1.27 2.36 3.47
C SER A 203 -2.13 3.50 4.05
N GLN A 204 -1.50 4.56 4.56
CA GLN A 204 -2.16 5.73 5.18
C GLN A 204 -2.84 5.46 6.54
N MET A 205 -2.66 4.27 7.10
CA MET A 205 -3.05 3.95 8.46
C MET A 205 -1.83 4.03 9.37
N PHE A 206 -1.94 4.75 10.46
CA PHE A 206 -0.89 5.00 11.44
C PHE A 206 -1.31 4.34 12.74
N TYR A 207 -0.48 3.43 13.23
CA TYR A 207 -0.77 2.64 14.43
C TYR A 207 0.04 3.13 15.62
N TYR A 208 -0.63 3.25 16.75
CA TYR A 208 -0.03 3.58 18.04
C TYR A 208 -0.46 2.49 19.03
N THR A 209 0.51 1.84 19.63
CA THR A 209 0.29 0.73 20.58
C THR A 209 0.83 1.09 21.94
N VAL A 210 0.48 0.31 22.94
CA VAL A 210 0.98 0.51 24.31
C VAL A 210 2.49 0.31 24.35
N GLY A 211 3.22 1.37 24.66
CA GLY A 211 4.68 1.39 24.66
C GLY A 211 5.33 1.32 23.27
N GLY A 212 4.59 1.45 22.17
CA GLY A 212 5.11 1.30 20.80
C GLY A 212 5.54 -0.13 20.48
N LYS A 213 5.00 -1.12 21.17
CA LYS A 213 5.34 -2.54 21.04
C LYS A 213 4.12 -3.33 20.55
N GLY A 214 4.37 -4.59 20.18
CA GLY A 214 3.34 -5.45 19.61
C GLY A 214 3.23 -5.25 18.08
N ASP A 215 2.35 -6.01 17.46
CA ASP A 215 2.05 -5.91 16.02
C ASP A 215 0.53 -6.01 15.83
N PRO A 216 -0.15 -4.88 15.63
CA PRO A 216 -1.61 -4.86 15.44
C PRO A 216 -2.09 -5.69 14.26
N MET A 217 -1.22 -5.94 13.27
CA MET A 217 -1.56 -6.75 12.09
C MET A 217 -1.52 -8.24 12.39
N GLN A 218 -0.64 -8.66 13.32
CA GLN A 218 -0.54 -10.07 13.76
C GLN A 218 -1.42 -10.38 14.97
N ASN A 219 -1.57 -9.40 15.89
CA ASN A 219 -2.41 -9.55 17.07
C ASN A 219 -3.51 -8.46 17.12
N PRO A 220 -4.67 -8.71 16.51
CA PRO A 220 -5.76 -7.75 16.48
C PRO A 220 -6.43 -7.51 17.83
N TYR A 221 -6.00 -8.23 18.87
CA TYR A 221 -6.53 -8.11 20.25
C TYR A 221 -5.66 -7.24 21.16
N GLU A 222 -4.73 -6.50 20.62
CA GLU A 222 -3.97 -5.51 21.38
C GLU A 222 -4.71 -4.18 21.43
N SER A 223 -4.66 -3.53 22.61
CA SER A 223 -5.16 -2.17 22.75
C SER A 223 -4.34 -1.20 21.93
N GLN A 224 -4.97 -0.51 21.00
CA GLN A 224 -4.30 0.30 19.98
C GLN A 224 -5.12 1.52 19.55
N ILE A 225 -4.43 2.47 18.97
CA ILE A 225 -5.03 3.57 18.24
C ILE A 225 -4.61 3.43 16.77
N MET A 226 -5.59 3.48 15.88
CA MET A 226 -5.39 3.60 14.44
C MET A 226 -5.86 4.97 13.99
N VAL A 227 -5.04 5.66 13.21
CA VAL A 227 -5.40 6.93 12.57
C VAL A 227 -5.26 6.76 11.07
N GLN A 228 -6.33 6.95 10.33
CA GLN A 228 -6.33 6.80 8.88
C GLN A 228 -6.51 8.15 8.22
N ALA A 229 -5.58 8.53 7.33
CA ALA A 229 -5.73 9.67 6.45
C ALA A 229 -6.75 9.33 5.33
N LEU A 230 -7.65 10.26 5.06
CA LEU A 230 -8.77 10.11 4.13
C LEU A 230 -8.82 11.31 3.16
N PRO A 231 -9.45 11.17 2.00
CA PRO A 231 -9.78 12.31 1.14
C PRO A 231 -10.62 13.36 1.88
N ALA A 232 -10.64 14.59 1.37
CA ALA A 232 -11.51 15.63 1.89
C ALA A 232 -12.99 15.24 1.76
N MET A 233 -13.75 15.47 2.81
CA MET A 233 -15.18 15.18 2.90
C MET A 233 -15.92 16.39 3.49
N GLN A 234 -17.18 16.60 3.09
CA GLN A 234 -18.07 17.55 3.71
C GLN A 234 -18.62 17.03 5.06
N GLU A 235 -19.22 17.88 5.87
CA GLU A 235 -19.68 17.49 7.23
C GLU A 235 -20.67 16.32 7.24
N ASP A 236 -21.63 16.31 6.32
CA ASP A 236 -22.60 15.22 6.18
C ASP A 236 -21.95 13.91 5.69
N GLU A 237 -20.91 14.01 4.84
CA GLU A 237 -20.11 12.86 4.40
C GLU A 237 -19.28 12.30 5.55
N LEU A 238 -18.68 13.15 6.40
CA LEU A 238 -17.92 12.73 7.59
C LEU A 238 -18.80 11.90 8.53
N ARG A 239 -20.02 12.36 8.80
CA ARG A 239 -20.99 11.62 9.63
C ARG A 239 -21.38 10.29 8.98
N SER A 240 -21.73 10.33 7.70
CA SER A 240 -22.11 9.13 6.94
C SER A 240 -20.97 8.11 6.89
N TYR A 241 -19.73 8.57 6.69
CA TYR A 241 -18.54 7.74 6.70
C TYR A 241 -18.33 7.08 8.07
N ALA A 242 -18.45 7.85 9.16
CA ALA A 242 -18.31 7.32 10.53
C ALA A 242 -19.30 6.19 10.83
N VAL A 243 -20.55 6.35 10.41
CA VAL A 243 -21.60 5.33 10.59
C VAL A 243 -21.35 4.11 9.70
N LYS A 244 -20.96 4.33 8.44
CA LYS A 244 -20.61 3.26 7.49
C LYS A 244 -19.44 2.41 8.02
N THR A 245 -18.49 3.01 8.73
CA THR A 245 -17.36 2.30 9.32
C THR A 245 -17.83 1.27 10.37
N ILE A 246 -18.84 1.59 11.17
CA ILE A 246 -19.45 0.65 12.12
C ILE A 246 -20.06 -0.56 11.40
N TYR A 247 -20.73 -0.30 10.27
CA TYR A 247 -21.27 -1.37 9.46
C TYR A 247 -20.16 -2.27 8.88
N ASN A 248 -19.07 -1.67 8.42
CA ASN A 248 -17.91 -2.42 7.91
C ASN A 248 -17.27 -3.30 9.00
N TYR A 249 -17.15 -2.80 10.23
CA TYR A 249 -16.64 -3.62 11.36
C TYR A 249 -17.54 -4.83 11.62
N ARG A 250 -18.87 -4.67 11.53
CA ARG A 250 -19.81 -5.80 11.63
C ARG A 250 -19.63 -6.82 10.50
N LEU A 251 -19.41 -6.35 9.27
CA LEU A 251 -19.12 -7.24 8.13
C LEU A 251 -17.80 -8.01 8.30
N MET A 252 -16.81 -7.42 8.98
CA MET A 252 -15.54 -8.07 9.31
C MET A 252 -15.64 -9.01 10.53
N GLY A 253 -16.84 -9.24 11.06
CA GLY A 253 -17.09 -10.19 12.15
C GLY A 253 -17.08 -9.58 13.55
N MET A 254 -16.97 -8.24 13.70
CA MET A 254 -17.11 -7.60 14.99
C MET A 254 -18.58 -7.54 15.39
N ARG A 255 -18.92 -8.07 16.56
CA ARG A 255 -20.26 -7.94 17.14
C ARG A 255 -20.36 -6.61 17.86
N ILE A 256 -21.13 -5.67 17.32
CA ILE A 256 -21.43 -4.35 17.91
C ILE A 256 -22.95 -4.27 18.11
N PRO A 257 -23.47 -4.53 19.32
CA PRO A 257 -24.92 -4.52 19.59
C PRO A 257 -25.51 -3.12 19.39
N THR A 258 -24.88 -2.12 20.01
CA THR A 258 -25.29 -0.72 19.97
C THR A 258 -24.07 0.18 19.88
N TYR A 259 -24.29 1.41 19.44
CA TYR A 259 -23.30 2.48 19.51
C TYR A 259 -23.98 3.80 19.84
N SER A 260 -23.23 4.73 20.42
CA SER A 260 -23.65 6.11 20.65
C SER A 260 -22.84 7.03 19.75
N GLY A 261 -23.51 7.84 18.96
CA GLY A 261 -22.89 8.82 18.07
C GLY A 261 -23.36 10.22 18.35
N LYS A 262 -22.47 11.21 18.23
CA LYS A 262 -22.80 12.63 18.40
C LYS A 262 -21.93 13.54 17.55
N ASP A 263 -22.52 14.64 17.12
CA ASP A 263 -21.81 15.76 16.54
C ASP A 263 -20.97 16.46 17.62
N THR A 264 -19.76 16.88 17.26
CA THR A 264 -18.84 17.58 18.16
C THR A 264 -17.92 18.50 17.35
N THR A 265 -17.05 19.21 18.04
CA THR A 265 -16.02 20.06 17.42
C THR A 265 -14.65 19.69 17.98
N LEU A 266 -13.69 19.46 17.11
CA LEU A 266 -12.30 19.24 17.47
C LEU A 266 -11.44 20.35 16.87
N ASN A 267 -10.77 21.13 17.74
CA ASN A 267 -9.88 22.23 17.31
C ASN A 267 -10.54 23.20 16.29
N GLY A 268 -11.83 23.49 16.49
CA GLY A 268 -12.60 24.38 15.64
C GLY A 268 -13.14 23.76 14.35
N GLN A 269 -12.95 22.46 14.14
CA GLN A 269 -13.46 21.73 12.98
C GLN A 269 -14.60 20.81 13.39
N TYR A 270 -15.58 20.64 12.51
CA TYR A 270 -16.63 19.65 12.69
C TYR A 270 -16.03 18.25 12.85
N ALA A 271 -16.60 17.49 13.76
CA ALA A 271 -16.24 16.10 13.97
C ALA A 271 -17.49 15.28 14.35
N TYR A 272 -17.52 14.03 13.91
CA TYR A 272 -18.51 13.07 14.37
C TYR A 272 -17.84 12.00 15.23
N GLN A 273 -18.32 11.88 16.45
CA GLN A 273 -17.77 10.97 17.46
C GLN A 273 -18.69 9.77 17.65
N ILE A 274 -18.14 8.56 17.72
CA ILE A 274 -18.85 7.33 18.05
C ILE A 274 -18.14 6.63 19.20
N THR A 275 -18.93 6.07 20.13
CA THR A 275 -18.46 5.13 21.15
C THR A 275 -19.27 3.85 21.06
N PHE A 276 -18.62 2.72 21.22
CA PHE A 276 -19.30 1.43 21.25
C PHE A 276 -18.54 0.41 22.10
N GLU A 277 -19.30 -0.51 22.65
CA GLU A 277 -18.78 -1.76 23.20
C GLU A 277 -19.06 -2.86 22.18
N GLY A 278 -18.08 -3.70 21.94
CA GLY A 278 -18.18 -4.79 20.97
C GLY A 278 -17.43 -6.02 21.41
N SER A 279 -17.41 -7.01 20.55
CA SER A 279 -16.52 -8.16 20.70
C SER A 279 -16.09 -8.68 19.33
N PHE A 280 -14.85 -9.16 19.27
CA PHE A 280 -14.31 -9.84 18.11
C PHE A 280 -13.79 -11.21 18.53
N ASN A 281 -14.30 -12.29 17.91
CA ASN A 281 -14.00 -13.68 18.28
C ASN A 281 -14.15 -13.95 19.81
N GLY A 282 -15.20 -13.38 20.42
CA GLY A 282 -15.50 -13.55 21.85
C GLY A 282 -14.72 -12.64 22.81
N LYS A 283 -13.67 -11.95 22.36
CA LYS A 283 -12.97 -10.95 23.18
C LYS A 283 -13.68 -9.61 23.15
N LYS A 284 -13.97 -9.06 24.32
CA LYS A 284 -14.58 -7.74 24.48
C LYS A 284 -13.63 -6.65 23.97
N ASN A 285 -14.23 -5.62 23.39
CA ASN A 285 -13.53 -4.43 22.90
C ASN A 285 -14.36 -3.19 23.20
N ASP A 286 -13.75 -2.21 23.84
CA ASP A 286 -14.30 -0.87 23.98
C ASP A 286 -13.66 0.04 22.95
N ALA A 287 -14.47 0.77 22.22
CA ALA A 287 -13.97 1.59 21.14
C ALA A 287 -14.44 3.04 21.18
N TYR A 288 -13.55 3.91 20.76
CA TYR A 288 -13.79 5.33 20.57
C TYR A 288 -13.34 5.74 19.18
N GLN A 289 -14.26 6.23 18.38
CA GLN A 289 -14.02 6.66 17.01
C GLN A 289 -14.33 8.14 16.84
N VAL A 290 -13.50 8.83 16.07
CA VAL A 290 -13.76 10.21 15.63
C VAL A 290 -13.46 10.30 14.15
N VAL A 291 -14.36 10.93 13.39
CA VAL A 291 -14.11 11.33 12.01
C VAL A 291 -14.20 12.85 11.95
N THR A 292 -13.15 13.48 11.44
CA THR A 292 -13.07 14.94 11.26
C THR A 292 -12.31 15.28 9.98
N GLY A 293 -12.44 16.49 9.49
CA GLY A 293 -11.75 16.89 8.28
C GLY A 293 -11.94 18.38 7.94
N ASN A 294 -11.28 18.76 6.86
CA ASN A 294 -11.39 20.07 6.24
C ASN A 294 -11.21 19.94 4.73
N LYS A 295 -11.14 21.09 4.02
CA LYS A 295 -10.95 21.12 2.55
C LYS A 295 -9.67 20.43 2.04
N ASN A 296 -8.69 20.18 2.91
CA ASN A 296 -7.41 19.58 2.56
C ASN A 296 -7.38 18.05 2.78
N GLY A 297 -8.36 17.52 3.51
CA GLY A 297 -8.44 16.10 3.80
C GLY A 297 -9.28 15.79 5.02
N SER A 298 -9.47 14.53 5.30
CA SER A 298 -10.20 14.03 6.46
C SER A 298 -9.38 12.96 7.18
N VAL A 299 -9.79 12.63 8.39
CA VAL A 299 -9.12 11.63 9.24
C VAL A 299 -10.16 10.81 9.99
N LEU A 300 -9.97 9.50 9.98
CA LEU A 300 -10.60 8.58 10.92
C LEU A 300 -9.60 8.27 12.03
N PHE A 301 -9.96 8.56 13.25
CA PHE A 301 -9.29 8.15 14.47
C PHE A 301 -10.10 7.04 15.14
N LEU A 302 -9.48 5.89 15.44
CA LEU A 302 -10.10 4.76 16.12
C LEU A 302 -9.19 4.28 17.26
N GLY A 303 -9.65 4.37 18.51
CA GLY A 303 -9.07 3.66 19.64
C GLY A 303 -9.85 2.40 19.90
N GLY A 304 -9.21 1.24 19.83
CA GLY A 304 -9.78 -0.06 20.17
C GLY A 304 -9.06 -0.64 21.40
N LEU A 305 -9.82 -0.93 22.47
CA LEU A 305 -9.28 -1.32 23.76
C LEU A 305 -9.77 -2.71 24.14
N TYR A 306 -8.85 -3.66 24.25
CA TYR A 306 -9.12 -5.03 24.67
C TYR A 306 -8.76 -5.29 26.13
N ASP A 307 -7.73 -4.58 26.62
CA ASP A 307 -7.25 -4.69 27.99
C ASP A 307 -7.34 -3.35 28.69
N ARG A 308 -7.72 -3.34 29.97
CA ARG A 308 -7.80 -2.16 30.84
C ARG A 308 -8.53 -0.95 30.20
N PRO A 309 -9.73 -1.13 29.62
CA PRO A 309 -10.41 -0.04 28.91
C PRO A 309 -10.68 1.17 29.81
N GLU A 310 -10.98 0.97 31.09
CA GLU A 310 -11.22 2.04 32.04
C GLU A 310 -10.01 2.96 32.27
N GLU A 311 -8.79 2.40 32.24
CA GLU A 311 -7.54 3.14 32.37
C GLU A 311 -7.13 3.82 31.04
N LEU A 312 -7.33 3.13 29.93
CA LEU A 312 -6.83 3.56 28.63
C LEU A 312 -7.78 4.50 27.87
N MET A 313 -9.11 4.37 28.07
CA MET A 313 -10.09 5.20 27.37
C MET A 313 -9.91 6.71 27.61
N PRO A 314 -9.62 7.19 28.83
CA PRO A 314 -9.31 8.60 29.04
C PRO A 314 -8.10 9.08 28.21
N GLN A 315 -7.07 8.25 28.07
CA GLN A 315 -5.88 8.58 27.28
C GLN A 315 -6.19 8.61 25.78
N VAL A 316 -6.99 7.65 25.29
CA VAL A 316 -7.47 7.64 23.89
C VAL A 316 -8.23 8.91 23.55
N ARG A 317 -9.15 9.33 24.43
CA ARG A 317 -9.91 10.59 24.25
C ARG A 317 -9.02 11.83 24.32
N ALA A 318 -8.03 11.84 25.22
CA ALA A 318 -7.07 12.93 25.31
C ALA A 318 -6.23 13.05 24.02
N ILE A 319 -5.75 11.94 23.47
CA ILE A 319 -5.02 11.92 22.21
C ILE A 319 -5.91 12.43 21.07
N ALA A 320 -7.14 11.91 20.94
CA ALA A 320 -8.10 12.37 19.93
C ALA A 320 -8.34 13.88 20.02
N GLY A 321 -8.42 14.44 21.24
CA GLY A 321 -8.54 15.88 21.47
C GLY A 321 -7.37 16.72 20.96
N THR A 322 -6.20 16.12 20.73
CA THR A 322 -5.04 16.79 20.15
C THR A 322 -5.00 16.75 18.62
N LEU A 323 -5.90 15.97 18.00
CA LEU A 323 -5.93 15.77 16.56
C LEU A 323 -6.13 17.09 15.80
N ARG A 324 -5.24 17.41 14.88
CA ARG A 324 -5.31 18.59 14.01
C ARG A 324 -4.96 18.18 12.58
N MET A 325 -5.67 18.75 11.62
CA MET A 325 -5.29 18.65 10.20
C MET A 325 -4.07 19.54 9.92
N LYS A 326 -3.19 19.08 9.04
CA LYS A 326 -2.04 19.86 8.53
C LYS A 326 -2.46 20.90 7.49
#